data_0833a1299e94987f5800f9e3aeee46ad
#
_entry.id   0833a1299e94987f5800f9e3aeee46ad
#
_cell.length_a   1.000
_cell.length_b   1.000
_cell.length_c   1.000
_cell.angle_alpha   90.00
_cell.angle_beta   90.00
_cell.angle_gamma   90.00
#
_symmetry.space_group_name_H-M   'P 1'
#
loop_
_entity.id
_entity.type
_entity.pdbx_description
1 polymer ?
#
loop_
_entity_poly.entity_id
_entity_poly.type
_entity_poly.pdbx_seq_one_letter_code
_entity_poly.pdbx_strand_id
1 'polypeptide(L)'
;VTGGPTNVSDQSGLGVRVTSVRRSFDEYLADKTRTSQSDFEMLNDFVSKLSDLENMLLPSGSDLGVFIGRFFDTLQDVASNPDSVSARAVALEAGRALSSSFNNYDEQFKNFKSSSLRQIDIKLTEANLNINQLVEVNKLIATSGNSDASNDVLDARDKLLIDLSKLLNFTVDYADTGEAIVRLGDSGNGAFLVNRSKGSIISSASDDKNISLIINEGAGKKTAGIYSSGIIFGISNFYNLVDTVSSEISKLAEQFSNDVNEIQTAGIDLNGKSGKAMFSVNSMLPQANFSNKSELKFNIIEGDPSKIIQEKILVNYSKINNNWEIRDSKG
;
A
#
# COMPACT_ATOMS: atom_id res chain seq x y z
N VAL A 1 31.87 -78.50 -39.86
CA VAL A 1 31.98 -77.57 -38.72
C VAL A 1 30.72 -76.71 -38.68
N THR A 2 29.91 -76.98 -37.68
CA THR A 2 28.59 -76.47 -37.46
C THR A 2 28.65 -75.06 -36.93
N GLY A 3 28.13 -74.07 -37.70
CA GLY A 3 27.80 -72.71 -37.23
C GLY A 3 26.39 -72.73 -36.66
N GLY A 4 26.27 -72.52 -35.36
CA GLY A 4 25.00 -72.43 -34.69
C GLY A 4 24.27 -71.10 -35.11
N PRO A 5 22.94 -71.05 -35.05
CA PRO A 5 22.15 -69.86 -35.37
C PRO A 5 22.39 -68.83 -34.31
N THR A 6 22.90 -67.70 -34.74
CA THR A 6 22.84 -66.44 -33.94
C THR A 6 21.39 -66.04 -33.84
N ASN A 7 20.85 -66.09 -32.64
CA ASN A 7 19.52 -65.64 -32.32
C ASN A 7 19.40 -64.12 -32.61
N VAL A 8 18.69 -63.80 -33.69
CA VAL A 8 18.35 -62.45 -34.09
C VAL A 8 17.19 -61.88 -33.23
N SER A 9 16.74 -62.67 -32.24
CA SER A 9 15.59 -62.27 -31.38
C SER A 9 15.93 -61.32 -30.22
N ASP A 10 17.22 -61.02 -29.99
CA ASP A 10 17.63 -60.15 -28.90
C ASP A 10 17.88 -58.68 -29.30
N GLN A 11 17.62 -58.33 -30.58
CA GLN A 11 17.75 -56.94 -31.06
C GLN A 11 16.42 -56.17 -31.21
N SER A 12 15.27 -56.78 -30.95
CA SER A 12 13.98 -56.10 -30.92
C SER A 12 13.72 -55.54 -29.54
N GLY A 13 14.23 -54.35 -29.26
CA GLY A 13 13.97 -53.68 -27.99
C GLY A 13 14.91 -52.55 -27.61
N LEU A 14 15.87 -52.23 -28.46
CA LEU A 14 16.67 -51.02 -28.28
C LEU A 14 15.88 -49.82 -28.78
N GLY A 15 14.79 -49.50 -28.06
CA GLY A 15 14.13 -48.21 -28.19
C GLY A 15 15.10 -47.07 -27.92
N VAL A 16 14.80 -45.87 -28.44
CA VAL A 16 15.57 -44.68 -28.19
C VAL A 16 15.62 -44.46 -26.66
N ARG A 17 16.81 -44.59 -26.09
CA ARG A 17 17.05 -44.30 -24.68
C ARG A 17 17.40 -42.84 -24.58
N VAL A 18 16.55 -42.03 -23.91
CA VAL A 18 16.88 -40.66 -23.57
C VAL A 18 18.02 -40.71 -22.56
N THR A 19 19.21 -40.27 -22.98
CA THR A 19 20.44 -40.31 -22.16
C THR A 19 20.59 -39.04 -21.32
N SER A 20 20.05 -37.92 -21.76
CA SER A 20 19.99 -36.67 -20.99
C SER A 20 18.93 -35.74 -21.55
N VAL A 21 18.28 -34.99 -20.68
CA VAL A 21 17.44 -33.86 -21.05
C VAL A 21 18.21 -32.59 -20.66
N ARG A 22 18.60 -31.78 -21.63
CA ARG A 22 19.27 -30.52 -21.39
C ARG A 22 18.21 -29.41 -21.35
N ARG A 23 18.26 -28.59 -20.31
CA ARG A 23 17.44 -27.39 -20.17
C ARG A 23 18.00 -26.30 -21.05
N SER A 24 17.14 -25.69 -21.87
CA SER A 24 17.45 -24.42 -22.54
C SER A 24 16.97 -23.29 -21.63
N PHE A 25 17.88 -22.55 -21.02
CA PHE A 25 17.57 -21.40 -20.16
C PHE A 25 18.11 -20.14 -20.80
N ASP A 26 17.22 -19.17 -21.00
CA ASP A 26 17.55 -17.84 -21.50
C ASP A 26 17.32 -16.83 -20.36
N GLU A 27 18.41 -16.33 -19.81
CA GLU A 27 18.42 -15.42 -18.66
C GLU A 27 17.75 -14.08 -19.00
N TYR A 28 17.98 -13.56 -20.19
CA TYR A 28 17.35 -12.33 -20.64
C TYR A 28 15.82 -12.46 -20.74
N LEU A 29 15.34 -13.56 -21.32
CA LEU A 29 13.91 -13.83 -21.42
C LEU A 29 13.28 -14.05 -20.05
N ALA A 30 13.97 -14.74 -19.15
CA ALA A 30 13.52 -14.94 -17.78
C ALA A 30 13.43 -13.62 -17.02
N ASP A 31 14.40 -12.72 -17.18
CA ASP A 31 14.40 -11.39 -16.59
C ASP A 31 13.25 -10.53 -17.13
N LYS A 32 13.06 -10.48 -18.43
CA LYS A 32 11.93 -9.80 -19.07
C LYS A 32 10.57 -10.31 -18.57
N THR A 33 10.45 -11.62 -18.39
CA THR A 33 9.22 -12.22 -17.88
C THR A 33 8.94 -11.78 -16.45
N ARG A 34 9.95 -11.77 -15.58
CA ARG A 34 9.82 -11.31 -14.18
C ARG A 34 9.45 -9.83 -14.12
N THR A 35 10.13 -8.98 -14.89
CA THR A 35 9.83 -7.54 -14.96
C THR A 35 8.39 -7.31 -15.42
N SER A 36 7.99 -7.93 -16.55
CA SER A 36 6.62 -7.81 -17.05
C SER A 36 5.56 -8.31 -16.07
N GLN A 37 5.84 -9.40 -15.34
CA GLN A 37 4.94 -9.92 -14.31
C GLN A 37 4.81 -8.95 -13.14
N SER A 38 5.93 -8.36 -12.70
CA SER A 38 5.95 -7.36 -11.63
C SER A 38 5.12 -6.12 -11.99
N ASP A 39 5.31 -5.59 -13.22
CA ASP A 39 4.57 -4.43 -13.71
C ASP A 39 3.08 -4.72 -13.88
N PHE A 40 2.75 -5.91 -14.39
CA PHE A 40 1.37 -6.33 -14.52
C PHE A 40 0.65 -6.40 -13.17
N GLU A 41 1.27 -7.05 -12.18
CA GLU A 41 0.65 -7.20 -10.86
C GLU A 41 0.49 -5.86 -10.14
N MET A 42 1.48 -4.97 -10.26
CA MET A 42 1.40 -3.61 -9.75
C MET A 42 0.19 -2.86 -10.33
N LEU A 43 0.07 -2.84 -11.67
CA LEU A 43 -0.99 -2.10 -12.34
C LEU A 43 -2.36 -2.72 -12.11
N ASN A 44 -2.46 -4.04 -12.14
CA ASN A 44 -3.70 -4.77 -11.94
C ASN A 44 -4.27 -4.54 -10.53
N ASP A 45 -3.45 -4.63 -9.49
CA ASP A 45 -3.87 -4.35 -8.11
C ASP A 45 -4.27 -2.87 -7.94
N PHE A 46 -3.44 -1.96 -8.45
CA PHE A 46 -3.70 -0.52 -8.35
C PHE A 46 -5.01 -0.11 -9.03
N VAL A 47 -5.25 -0.58 -10.28
CA VAL A 47 -6.48 -0.27 -11.03
C VAL A 47 -7.71 -0.84 -10.34
N SER A 48 -7.63 -2.07 -9.82
CA SER A 48 -8.73 -2.67 -9.06
C SER A 48 -9.11 -1.81 -7.85
N LYS A 49 -8.13 -1.39 -7.06
CA LYS A 49 -8.33 -0.53 -5.88
C LYS A 49 -8.79 0.88 -6.24
N LEU A 50 -8.31 1.41 -7.37
CA LEU A 50 -8.77 2.70 -7.89
C LEU A 50 -10.26 2.66 -8.24
N SER A 51 -10.73 1.57 -8.85
CA SER A 51 -12.16 1.37 -9.12
C SER A 51 -13.00 1.32 -7.83
N ASP A 52 -12.49 0.69 -6.77
CA ASP A 52 -13.16 0.68 -5.47
C ASP A 52 -13.25 2.10 -4.87
N LEU A 53 -12.18 2.88 -4.97
CA LEU A 53 -12.15 4.27 -4.53
C LEU A 53 -13.11 5.15 -5.34
N GLU A 54 -13.13 4.99 -6.66
CA GLU A 54 -14.05 5.70 -7.56
C GLU A 54 -15.51 5.41 -7.21
N ASN A 55 -15.87 4.14 -7.04
CA ASN A 55 -17.22 3.73 -6.63
C ASN A 55 -17.64 4.31 -5.28
N MET A 56 -16.69 4.47 -4.36
CA MET A 56 -16.93 5.08 -3.06
C MET A 56 -17.16 6.59 -3.18
N LEU A 57 -16.38 7.28 -4.03
CA LEU A 57 -16.47 8.73 -4.20
C LEU A 57 -17.68 9.17 -5.02
N LEU A 58 -18.09 8.37 -6.00
CA LEU A 58 -19.12 8.69 -6.97
C LEU A 58 -20.27 7.67 -6.94
N PRO A 59 -20.88 7.42 -5.76
CA PRO A 59 -22.05 6.55 -5.71
C PRO A 59 -23.22 7.23 -6.45
N SER A 60 -23.89 6.49 -7.32
CA SER A 60 -25.01 7.00 -8.12
C SER A 60 -26.06 7.70 -7.26
N GLY A 61 -26.23 9.01 -7.46
CA GLY A 61 -27.30 9.82 -6.85
C GLY A 61 -27.10 10.21 -5.37
N SER A 62 -25.93 9.91 -4.78
CA SER A 62 -25.63 10.25 -3.38
C SER A 62 -24.16 10.66 -3.17
N ASP A 63 -23.54 11.27 -4.18
CA ASP A 63 -22.23 11.84 -4.08
C ASP A 63 -22.23 13.16 -3.25
N LEU A 64 -21.06 13.62 -2.87
CA LEU A 64 -20.88 14.82 -2.07
C LEU A 64 -21.50 16.08 -2.72
N GLY A 65 -21.44 16.19 -4.06
CA GLY A 65 -22.03 17.28 -4.82
C GLY A 65 -23.54 17.37 -4.64
N VAL A 66 -24.22 16.23 -4.61
CA VAL A 66 -25.67 16.15 -4.35
C VAL A 66 -26.02 16.68 -2.95
N PHE A 67 -25.23 16.31 -1.92
CA PHE A 67 -25.47 16.82 -0.57
C PHE A 67 -25.20 18.33 -0.45
N ILE A 68 -24.15 18.83 -1.09
CA ILE A 68 -23.85 20.28 -1.15
C ILE A 68 -24.97 21.03 -1.89
N GLY A 69 -25.39 20.56 -3.06
CA GLY A 69 -26.49 21.16 -3.83
C GLY A 69 -27.77 21.22 -3.01
N ARG A 70 -28.18 20.11 -2.40
CA ARG A 70 -29.37 20.03 -1.55
C ARG A 70 -29.30 21.00 -0.36
N PHE A 71 -28.14 21.17 0.24
CA PHE A 71 -27.96 22.12 1.34
C PHE A 71 -28.23 23.56 0.87
N PHE A 72 -27.70 23.99 -0.26
CA PHE A 72 -27.95 25.32 -0.83
C PHE A 72 -29.39 25.51 -1.28
N ASP A 73 -30.03 24.50 -1.88
CA ASP A 73 -31.45 24.53 -2.26
C ASP A 73 -32.34 24.80 -1.04
N THR A 74 -32.06 24.12 0.10
CA THR A 74 -32.82 24.33 1.35
C THR A 74 -32.56 25.71 1.97
N LEU A 75 -31.36 26.28 1.82
CA LEU A 75 -31.08 27.66 2.23
C LEU A 75 -31.84 28.70 1.38
N GLN A 76 -32.00 28.42 0.07
CA GLN A 76 -32.80 29.28 -0.80
C GLN A 76 -34.29 29.23 -0.42
N ASP A 77 -34.81 28.07 0.02
CA ASP A 77 -36.16 28.00 0.57
C ASP A 77 -36.33 28.82 1.84
N VAL A 78 -35.33 28.82 2.73
CA VAL A 78 -35.30 29.69 3.92
C VAL A 78 -35.26 31.17 3.54
N ALA A 79 -34.46 31.53 2.53
CA ALA A 79 -34.38 32.92 2.06
C ALA A 79 -35.71 33.39 1.46
N SER A 80 -36.45 32.51 0.81
CA SER A 80 -37.77 32.79 0.24
C SER A 80 -38.88 32.92 1.29
N ASN A 81 -38.76 32.16 2.41
CA ASN A 81 -39.75 32.13 3.49
C ASN A 81 -39.05 32.18 4.87
N PRO A 82 -38.49 33.31 5.28
CA PRO A 82 -37.63 33.41 6.45
C PRO A 82 -38.37 33.13 7.77
N ASP A 83 -39.68 33.32 7.84
CA ASP A 83 -40.50 33.05 9.02
C ASP A 83 -40.89 31.56 9.17
N SER A 84 -40.66 30.74 8.13
CA SER A 84 -41.02 29.35 8.14
C SER A 84 -40.07 28.54 9.04
N VAL A 85 -40.58 28.06 10.18
CA VAL A 85 -39.86 27.15 11.09
C VAL A 85 -39.52 25.81 10.41
N SER A 86 -40.43 25.34 9.55
CA SER A 86 -40.21 24.09 8.82
C SER A 86 -39.11 24.19 7.78
N ALA A 87 -39.03 25.29 7.00
CA ALA A 87 -37.93 25.50 6.05
C ALA A 87 -36.58 25.55 6.77
N ARG A 88 -36.48 26.26 7.88
CA ARG A 88 -35.26 26.28 8.71
C ARG A 88 -34.90 24.92 9.28
N ALA A 89 -35.86 24.11 9.72
CA ALA A 89 -35.61 22.74 10.20
C ALA A 89 -35.08 21.85 9.07
N VAL A 90 -35.61 21.96 7.87
CA VAL A 90 -35.14 21.21 6.68
C VAL A 90 -33.71 21.62 6.31
N ALA A 91 -33.38 22.89 6.35
CA ALA A 91 -32.02 23.38 6.07
C ALA A 91 -31.01 22.87 7.10
N LEU A 92 -31.37 22.87 8.39
CA LEU A 92 -30.51 22.27 9.43
C LEU A 92 -30.31 20.77 9.24
N GLU A 93 -31.34 20.04 8.81
CA GLU A 93 -31.23 18.61 8.53
C GLU A 93 -30.38 18.32 7.29
N ALA A 94 -30.50 19.15 6.24
CA ALA A 94 -29.61 19.08 5.08
C ALA A 94 -28.13 19.33 5.48
N GLY A 95 -27.87 20.31 6.36
CA GLY A 95 -26.54 20.55 6.91
C GLY A 95 -26.00 19.36 7.72
N ARG A 96 -26.84 18.69 8.54
CA ARG A 96 -26.46 17.47 9.25
C ARG A 96 -26.15 16.32 8.29
N ALA A 97 -26.96 16.14 7.26
CA ALA A 97 -26.74 15.10 6.24
C ALA A 97 -25.42 15.33 5.50
N LEU A 98 -25.11 16.58 5.13
CA LEU A 98 -23.84 16.95 4.52
C LEU A 98 -22.65 16.69 5.45
N SER A 99 -22.75 17.09 6.73
CA SER A 99 -21.72 16.82 7.74
C SER A 99 -21.48 15.32 7.93
N SER A 100 -22.57 14.53 7.96
CA SER A 100 -22.49 13.07 8.05
C SER A 100 -21.83 12.46 6.81
N SER A 101 -22.08 13.03 5.63
CA SER A 101 -21.44 12.56 4.38
C SER A 101 -19.92 12.77 4.43
N PHE A 102 -19.43 13.94 4.84
CA PHE A 102 -18.00 14.19 5.02
C PHE A 102 -17.35 13.24 6.04
N ASN A 103 -18.00 13.00 7.18
CA ASN A 103 -17.50 12.07 8.19
C ASN A 103 -17.46 10.62 7.67
N ASN A 104 -18.45 10.21 6.88
CA ASN A 104 -18.46 8.88 6.26
C ASN A 104 -17.30 8.69 5.26
N TYR A 105 -16.96 9.71 4.46
CA TYR A 105 -15.80 9.66 3.59
C TYR A 105 -14.50 9.52 4.40
N ASP A 106 -14.33 10.28 5.48
CA ASP A 106 -13.16 10.17 6.35
C ASP A 106 -12.99 8.76 6.93
N GLU A 107 -14.08 8.14 7.42
CA GLU A 107 -14.05 6.75 7.91
C GLU A 107 -13.70 5.76 6.80
N GLN A 108 -14.21 5.92 5.59
CA GLN A 108 -13.91 5.05 4.47
C GLN A 108 -12.46 5.20 4.02
N PHE A 109 -11.90 6.41 3.98
CA PHE A 109 -10.46 6.62 3.72
C PHE A 109 -9.58 5.93 4.77
N LYS A 110 -9.91 6.05 6.06
CA LYS A 110 -9.21 5.34 7.14
C LYS A 110 -9.27 3.82 6.95
N ASN A 111 -10.42 3.30 6.51
CA ASN A 111 -10.59 1.88 6.22
C ASN A 111 -9.74 1.43 5.03
N PHE A 112 -9.67 2.19 3.94
CA PHE A 112 -8.78 1.91 2.81
C PHE A 112 -7.31 1.91 3.24
N LYS A 113 -6.86 2.92 3.98
CA LYS A 113 -5.48 3.00 4.49
C LYS A 113 -5.14 1.81 5.38
N SER A 114 -5.97 1.49 6.36
CA SER A 114 -5.73 0.37 7.26
C SER A 114 -5.78 -0.99 6.55
N SER A 115 -6.65 -1.15 5.55
CA SER A 115 -6.70 -2.34 4.70
C SER A 115 -5.45 -2.49 3.86
N SER A 116 -4.95 -1.40 3.27
CA SER A 116 -3.71 -1.39 2.49
C SER A 116 -2.51 -1.83 3.33
N LEU A 117 -2.38 -1.32 4.55
CA LEU A 117 -1.30 -1.73 5.46
C LEU A 117 -1.36 -3.22 5.80
N ARG A 118 -2.55 -3.75 6.13
CA ARG A 118 -2.72 -5.18 6.37
C ARG A 118 -2.38 -6.03 5.15
N GLN A 119 -2.77 -5.60 3.94
CA GLN A 119 -2.45 -6.31 2.71
C GLN A 119 -0.95 -6.31 2.44
N ILE A 120 -0.24 -5.21 2.69
CA ILE A 120 1.22 -5.16 2.59
C ILE A 120 1.86 -6.16 3.55
N ASP A 121 1.44 -6.24 4.81
CA ASP A 121 2.00 -7.18 5.77
C ASP A 121 1.78 -8.65 5.36
N ILE A 122 0.61 -8.96 4.78
CA ILE A 122 0.33 -10.28 4.21
C ILE A 122 1.27 -10.56 3.03
N LYS A 123 1.44 -9.61 2.11
CA LYS A 123 2.31 -9.78 0.94
C LYS A 123 3.80 -9.83 1.31
N LEU A 124 4.22 -9.12 2.34
CA LEU A 124 5.57 -9.23 2.90
C LEU A 124 5.82 -10.59 3.56
N THR A 125 4.81 -11.16 4.22
CA THR A 125 4.89 -12.52 4.76
C THR A 125 5.07 -13.55 3.64
N GLU A 126 4.33 -13.41 2.55
CA GLU A 126 4.45 -14.24 1.34
C GLU A 126 5.84 -14.08 0.69
N ALA A 127 6.34 -12.85 0.58
CA ALA A 127 7.68 -12.58 0.04
C ALA A 127 8.78 -13.22 0.91
N ASN A 128 8.69 -13.08 2.23
CA ASN A 128 9.65 -13.71 3.16
C ASN A 128 9.62 -15.24 3.09
N LEU A 129 8.44 -15.82 2.88
CA LEU A 129 8.33 -17.26 2.66
C LEU A 129 9.04 -17.68 1.37
N ASN A 130 8.80 -16.98 0.26
CA ASN A 130 9.46 -17.25 -1.02
C ASN A 130 10.98 -17.09 -0.92
N ILE A 131 11.47 -16.06 -0.21
CA ILE A 131 12.90 -15.86 0.05
C ILE A 131 13.48 -17.05 0.80
N ASN A 132 12.83 -17.52 1.86
CA ASN A 132 13.31 -18.68 2.63
C ASN A 132 13.33 -19.96 1.79
N GLN A 133 12.29 -20.20 0.99
CA GLN A 133 12.25 -21.35 0.08
C GLN A 133 13.34 -21.27 -0.99
N LEU A 134 13.59 -20.08 -1.54
CA LEU A 134 14.67 -19.88 -2.52
C LEU A 134 16.06 -20.14 -1.91
N VAL A 135 16.26 -19.76 -0.65
CA VAL A 135 17.49 -20.08 0.10
C VAL A 135 17.68 -21.60 0.23
N GLU A 136 16.62 -22.34 0.54
CA GLU A 136 16.72 -23.82 0.64
C GLU A 136 17.01 -24.46 -0.73
N VAL A 137 16.37 -23.98 -1.79
CA VAL A 137 16.65 -24.44 -3.17
C VAL A 137 18.09 -24.10 -3.57
N ASN A 138 18.59 -22.91 -3.26
CA ASN A 138 19.97 -22.52 -3.50
C ASN A 138 20.97 -23.44 -2.77
N LYS A 139 20.68 -23.87 -1.54
CA LYS A 139 21.52 -24.84 -0.81
C LYS A 139 21.57 -26.20 -1.53
N LEU A 140 20.45 -26.68 -2.09
CA LEU A 140 20.41 -27.88 -2.87
C LEU A 140 21.27 -27.77 -4.15
N ILE A 141 21.18 -26.63 -4.84
CA ILE A 141 21.99 -26.35 -6.04
C ILE A 141 23.46 -26.30 -5.69
N ALA A 142 23.84 -25.61 -4.61
CA ALA A 142 25.24 -25.51 -4.17
C ALA A 142 25.87 -26.85 -3.81
N THR A 143 25.09 -27.79 -3.23
CA THR A 143 25.59 -29.11 -2.87
C THR A 143 25.71 -30.08 -4.06
N SER A 144 24.91 -29.88 -5.12
CA SER A 144 24.93 -30.72 -6.32
C SER A 144 25.88 -30.20 -7.40
N GLY A 145 26.31 -28.93 -7.36
CA GLY A 145 27.01 -28.23 -8.43
C GLY A 145 26.11 -27.90 -9.63
N ASN A 146 26.49 -26.88 -10.42
CA ASN A 146 25.66 -26.37 -11.52
C ASN A 146 25.41 -27.41 -12.64
N SER A 147 26.34 -28.34 -12.86
CA SER A 147 26.21 -29.40 -13.88
C SER A 147 25.38 -30.59 -13.42
N ASP A 148 25.18 -30.76 -12.11
CA ASP A 148 24.59 -31.97 -11.52
C ASP A 148 23.25 -31.66 -10.79
N ALA A 149 22.87 -30.37 -10.65
CA ALA A 149 21.57 -30.00 -10.15
C ALA A 149 20.47 -30.51 -11.09
N SER A 150 19.48 -31.22 -10.56
CA SER A 150 18.40 -31.76 -11.38
C SER A 150 17.56 -30.60 -11.97
N ASN A 151 17.00 -30.83 -13.15
CA ASN A 151 16.13 -29.85 -13.81
C ASN A 151 14.96 -29.42 -12.90
N ASP A 152 14.44 -30.37 -12.10
CA ASP A 152 13.33 -30.08 -11.17
C ASP A 152 13.71 -29.05 -10.09
N VAL A 153 14.96 -29.09 -9.60
CA VAL A 153 15.46 -28.10 -8.61
C VAL A 153 15.64 -26.72 -9.26
N LEU A 154 16.15 -26.69 -10.50
CA LEU A 154 16.30 -25.45 -11.26
C LEU A 154 14.93 -24.86 -11.62
N ASP A 155 13.96 -25.67 -11.99
CA ASP A 155 12.59 -25.24 -12.27
C ASP A 155 11.89 -24.73 -11.01
N ALA A 156 12.12 -25.34 -9.86
CA ALA A 156 11.63 -24.87 -8.57
C ALA A 156 12.21 -23.49 -8.21
N ARG A 157 13.53 -23.27 -8.44
CA ARG A 157 14.18 -21.97 -8.29
C ARG A 157 13.49 -20.91 -9.13
N ASP A 158 13.32 -21.18 -10.43
CA ASP A 158 12.79 -20.21 -11.37
C ASP A 158 11.32 -19.92 -11.11
N LYS A 159 10.54 -20.91 -10.67
CA LYS A 159 9.16 -20.70 -10.21
C LYS A 159 9.11 -19.76 -9.00
N LEU A 160 9.97 -19.97 -8.00
CA LEU A 160 10.04 -19.09 -6.82
C LEU A 160 10.44 -17.67 -7.19
N LEU A 161 11.34 -17.49 -8.16
CA LEU A 161 11.69 -16.18 -8.69
C LEU A 161 10.51 -15.51 -9.41
N ILE A 162 9.71 -16.25 -10.19
CA ILE A 162 8.49 -15.72 -10.81
C ILE A 162 7.46 -15.34 -9.74
N ASP A 163 7.25 -16.20 -8.72
CA ASP A 163 6.28 -15.91 -7.66
C ASP A 163 6.73 -14.70 -6.81
N LEU A 164 8.03 -14.55 -6.55
CA LEU A 164 8.56 -13.37 -5.87
C LEU A 164 8.41 -12.09 -6.72
N SER A 165 8.56 -12.19 -8.07
CA SER A 165 8.43 -11.03 -8.97
C SER A 165 7.04 -10.45 -9.02
N LYS A 166 6.00 -11.23 -8.71
CA LYS A 166 4.64 -10.71 -8.55
C LYS A 166 4.52 -9.75 -7.37
N LEU A 167 5.34 -9.96 -6.33
CA LEU A 167 5.29 -9.22 -5.07
C LEU A 167 6.14 -7.96 -5.09
N LEU A 168 7.36 -8.06 -5.65
CA LEU A 168 8.39 -7.02 -5.67
C LEU A 168 9.20 -7.12 -6.95
N ASN A 169 9.72 -6.00 -7.42
CA ASN A 169 10.75 -6.00 -8.48
C ASN A 169 12.15 -6.21 -7.91
N PHE A 170 12.97 -6.94 -8.63
CA PHE A 170 14.34 -7.26 -8.23
C PHE A 170 15.17 -7.69 -9.44
N THR A 171 16.48 -7.65 -9.29
CA THR A 171 17.45 -8.24 -10.24
C THR A 171 17.97 -9.56 -9.73
N VAL A 172 18.32 -10.45 -10.65
CA VAL A 172 18.89 -11.78 -10.36
C VAL A 172 20.21 -11.92 -11.06
N ASP A 173 21.24 -12.27 -10.29
CA ASP A 173 22.51 -12.76 -10.79
C ASP A 173 22.63 -14.25 -10.41
N TYR A 174 23.39 -15.03 -11.17
CA TYR A 174 23.64 -16.43 -10.87
C TYR A 174 25.12 -16.63 -10.52
N ALA A 175 25.39 -17.30 -9.40
CA ALA A 175 26.73 -17.72 -9.05
C ALA A 175 27.22 -18.81 -10.01
N ASP A 176 28.54 -19.04 -10.07
CA ASP A 176 29.16 -20.10 -10.88
C ASP A 176 28.59 -21.51 -10.57
N THR A 177 28.15 -21.72 -9.34
CA THR A 177 27.49 -22.92 -8.86
C THR A 177 25.99 -22.98 -9.17
N GLY A 178 25.41 -21.92 -9.81
CA GLY A 178 24.01 -21.84 -10.24
C GLY A 178 23.03 -21.32 -9.21
N GLU A 179 23.47 -20.93 -8.01
CA GLU A 179 22.63 -20.30 -6.99
C GLU A 179 22.18 -18.92 -7.45
N ALA A 180 20.93 -18.59 -7.21
CA ALA A 180 20.39 -17.24 -7.45
C ALA A 180 20.86 -16.26 -6.38
N ILE A 181 21.31 -15.08 -6.81
CA ILE A 181 21.59 -13.91 -5.98
C ILE A 181 20.57 -12.85 -6.36
N VAL A 182 19.72 -12.49 -5.42
CA VAL A 182 18.57 -11.61 -5.66
C VAL A 182 18.75 -10.28 -4.92
N ARG A 183 18.62 -9.17 -5.65
CA ARG A 183 18.70 -7.81 -5.09
C ARG A 183 17.42 -7.04 -5.39
N LEU A 184 16.92 -6.32 -4.40
CA LEU A 184 15.71 -5.50 -4.54
C LEU A 184 15.94 -4.36 -5.54
N GLY A 185 14.92 -4.07 -6.37
CA GLY A 185 14.93 -3.00 -7.36
C GLY A 185 15.60 -3.37 -8.67
N ASP A 186 15.65 -2.40 -9.62
CA ASP A 186 16.02 -2.60 -11.02
C ASP A 186 17.51 -2.32 -11.30
N SER A 187 18.23 -1.71 -10.33
CA SER A 187 19.57 -1.19 -10.56
C SER A 187 20.70 -2.22 -10.33
N GLY A 188 20.40 -3.39 -9.80
CA GLY A 188 21.41 -4.38 -9.39
C GLY A 188 22.24 -4.00 -8.17
N ASN A 189 22.05 -2.78 -7.64
CA ASN A 189 22.77 -2.26 -6.45
C ASN A 189 21.93 -2.24 -5.18
N GLY A 190 20.70 -2.75 -5.25
CA GLY A 190 19.78 -2.80 -4.10
C GLY A 190 20.23 -3.75 -3.00
N ALA A 191 19.52 -3.70 -1.87
CA ALA A 191 19.74 -4.61 -0.77
C ALA A 191 19.53 -6.07 -1.19
N PHE A 192 20.32 -6.96 -0.66
CA PHE A 192 20.15 -8.39 -0.91
C PHE A 192 18.84 -8.91 -0.32
N LEU A 193 18.01 -9.53 -1.13
CA LEU A 193 16.90 -10.35 -0.69
C LEU A 193 17.38 -11.78 -0.43
N VAL A 194 18.17 -12.30 -1.37
CA VAL A 194 18.87 -13.59 -1.24
C VAL A 194 20.31 -13.40 -1.69
N ASN A 195 21.25 -13.80 -0.87
CA ASN A 195 22.65 -13.87 -1.21
C ASN A 195 23.13 -15.31 -1.03
N ARG A 196 23.06 -16.08 -2.12
CA ARG A 196 23.32 -17.54 -2.13
C ARG A 196 22.45 -18.24 -1.09
N SER A 197 23.05 -18.79 -0.05
CA SER A 197 22.36 -19.54 1.02
C SER A 197 21.93 -18.67 2.22
N LYS A 198 21.90 -17.34 2.06
CA LYS A 198 21.44 -16.39 3.09
C LYS A 198 20.27 -15.58 2.57
N GLY A 199 19.18 -15.57 3.32
CA GLY A 199 17.99 -14.75 3.04
C GLY A 199 17.92 -13.57 3.98
N SER A 200 17.33 -12.47 3.48
CA SER A 200 16.99 -11.29 4.28
C SER A 200 15.52 -11.35 4.70
N ILE A 201 15.18 -10.60 5.73
CA ILE A 201 13.80 -10.42 6.17
C ILE A 201 13.35 -9.02 5.74
N ILE A 202 12.24 -8.96 5.01
CA ILE A 202 11.60 -7.71 4.61
C ILE A 202 10.48 -7.40 5.61
N SER A 203 10.43 -6.15 6.06
CA SER A 203 9.35 -5.60 6.87
C SER A 203 8.94 -4.24 6.33
N SER A 204 7.71 -3.81 6.64
CA SER A 204 7.24 -2.46 6.35
C SER A 204 7.53 -1.53 7.52
N ALA A 205 7.78 -0.27 7.21
CA ALA A 205 7.67 0.84 8.13
C ALA A 205 6.81 1.90 7.46
N SER A 206 5.76 2.32 8.12
CA SER A 206 4.91 3.41 7.63
C SER A 206 5.15 4.65 8.46
N ASP A 207 5.45 5.75 7.81
CA ASP A 207 5.11 7.06 8.33
C ASP A 207 3.71 7.44 7.79
N ASP A 208 3.12 8.51 8.30
CA ASP A 208 1.76 8.90 7.93
C ASP A 208 1.55 9.15 6.42
N LYS A 209 2.61 9.33 5.65
CA LYS A 209 2.57 9.69 4.23
C LYS A 209 3.08 8.62 3.30
N ASN A 210 4.03 7.78 3.76
CA ASN A 210 4.69 6.82 2.90
C ASN A 210 4.89 5.48 3.58
N ILE A 211 4.87 4.42 2.79
CA ILE A 211 5.21 3.08 3.21
C ILE A 211 6.62 2.78 2.69
N SER A 212 7.53 2.53 3.61
CA SER A 212 8.91 2.17 3.31
C SER A 212 9.14 0.70 3.61
N LEU A 213 9.97 0.04 2.81
CA LEU A 213 10.43 -1.31 3.11
C LEU A 213 11.78 -1.24 3.83
N ILE A 214 11.93 -2.07 4.84
CA ILE A 214 13.18 -2.25 5.57
C ILE A 214 13.66 -3.68 5.36
N ILE A 215 14.83 -3.82 4.77
CA ILE A 215 15.49 -5.10 4.52
C ILE A 215 16.52 -5.35 5.62
N ASN A 216 16.33 -6.42 6.37
CA ASN A 216 17.28 -6.88 7.39
C ASN A 216 18.16 -7.98 6.79
N GLU A 217 19.36 -7.62 6.39
CA GLU A 217 20.34 -8.53 5.79
C GLU A 217 21.10 -9.40 6.82
N GLY A 218 20.71 -9.31 8.09
CA GLY A 218 21.41 -9.97 9.19
C GLY A 218 22.55 -9.12 9.77
N ALA A 219 23.19 -9.62 10.83
CA ALA A 219 24.27 -8.90 11.57
C ALA A 219 23.92 -7.45 11.95
N GLY A 220 22.64 -7.12 12.12
CA GLY A 220 22.17 -5.78 12.46
C GLY A 220 22.12 -4.78 11.29
N LYS A 221 22.50 -5.18 10.08
CA LYS A 221 22.43 -4.32 8.90
C LYS A 221 21.00 -4.19 8.44
N LYS A 222 20.43 -2.98 8.53
CA LYS A 222 19.11 -2.62 8.00
C LYS A 222 19.30 -1.62 6.86
N THR A 223 18.69 -1.91 5.73
CA THR A 223 18.76 -1.06 4.54
C THR A 223 17.33 -0.68 4.13
N ALA A 224 17.10 0.59 3.79
CA ALA A 224 15.86 1.02 3.18
C ALA A 224 15.73 0.37 1.80
N GLY A 225 14.59 -0.23 1.53
CA GLY A 225 14.30 -0.85 0.24
C GLY A 225 13.83 0.17 -0.77
N ILE A 226 14.46 0.21 -1.93
CA ILE A 226 13.99 0.97 -3.10
C ILE A 226 13.36 -0.03 -4.06
N TYR A 227 12.07 0.14 -4.33
CA TYR A 227 11.28 -0.71 -5.22
C TYR A 227 10.33 0.15 -6.04
N SER A 228 9.97 -0.30 -7.22
CA SER A 228 9.25 0.49 -8.23
C SER A 228 8.13 -0.29 -8.89
N SER A 229 7.96 -1.57 -8.58
CA SER A 229 6.98 -2.45 -9.19
C SER A 229 6.63 -3.63 -8.26
N GLY A 230 5.69 -4.48 -8.70
CA GLY A 230 5.10 -5.54 -7.90
C GLY A 230 3.87 -5.09 -7.12
N ILE A 231 3.08 -6.07 -6.67
CA ILE A 231 1.80 -5.81 -5.98
C ILE A 231 1.97 -4.93 -4.74
N ILE A 232 3.10 -5.07 -4.00
CA ILE A 232 3.38 -4.27 -2.81
C ILE A 232 3.54 -2.79 -3.18
N PHE A 233 4.14 -2.49 -4.33
CA PHE A 233 4.24 -1.12 -4.83
C PHE A 233 2.89 -0.58 -5.29
N GLY A 234 2.06 -1.40 -5.95
CA GLY A 234 0.68 -1.06 -6.31
C GLY A 234 -0.15 -0.66 -5.10
N ILE A 235 -0.10 -1.47 -4.02
CA ILE A 235 -0.79 -1.17 -2.76
C ILE A 235 -0.25 0.12 -2.11
N SER A 236 1.07 0.33 -2.14
CA SER A 236 1.70 1.54 -1.58
C SER A 236 1.27 2.80 -2.33
N ASN A 237 1.21 2.74 -3.66
CA ASN A 237 0.72 3.85 -4.49
C ASN A 237 -0.75 4.16 -4.21
N PHE A 238 -1.59 3.12 -4.05
CA PHE A 238 -2.97 3.30 -3.67
C PHE A 238 -3.12 3.96 -2.29
N TYR A 239 -2.33 3.51 -1.30
CA TYR A 239 -2.30 4.14 0.03
C TYR A 239 -1.99 5.63 -0.04
N ASN A 240 -0.98 6.02 -0.83
CA ASN A 240 -0.58 7.41 -1.03
C ASN A 240 -1.67 8.23 -1.76
N LEU A 241 -2.33 7.62 -2.75
CA LEU A 241 -3.45 8.25 -3.44
C LEU A 241 -4.62 8.51 -2.48
N VAL A 242 -4.99 7.52 -1.67
CA VAL A 242 -6.05 7.67 -0.65
C VAL A 242 -5.70 8.78 0.35
N ASP A 243 -4.45 8.89 0.78
CA ASP A 243 -4.00 9.98 1.66
C ASP A 243 -4.17 11.35 1.01
N THR A 244 -3.79 11.46 -0.26
CA THR A 244 -3.93 12.69 -1.04
C THR A 244 -5.41 13.08 -1.18
N VAL A 245 -6.26 12.16 -1.62
CA VAL A 245 -7.70 12.42 -1.82
C VAL A 245 -8.39 12.74 -0.49
N SER A 246 -8.07 12.01 0.58
CA SER A 246 -8.58 12.29 1.93
C SER A 246 -8.21 13.70 2.40
N SER A 247 -6.97 14.13 2.14
CA SER A 247 -6.51 15.48 2.47
C SER A 247 -7.29 16.56 1.70
N GLU A 248 -7.54 16.35 0.40
CA GLU A 248 -8.29 17.32 -0.41
C GLU A 248 -9.78 17.41 0.01
N ILE A 249 -10.42 16.26 0.31
CA ILE A 249 -11.80 16.27 0.82
C ILE A 249 -11.87 16.93 2.21
N SER A 250 -10.88 16.73 3.07
CA SER A 250 -10.81 17.37 4.38
C SER A 250 -10.66 18.89 4.26
N LYS A 251 -9.80 19.37 3.36
CA LYS A 251 -9.65 20.81 3.07
C LYS A 251 -10.95 21.41 2.53
N LEU A 252 -11.64 20.68 1.64
CA LEU A 252 -12.94 21.12 1.12
C LEU A 252 -13.96 21.26 2.24
N ALA A 253 -14.04 20.28 3.15
CA ALA A 253 -14.94 20.33 4.30
C ALA A 253 -14.63 21.51 5.24
N GLU A 254 -13.36 21.75 5.52
CA GLU A 254 -12.89 22.86 6.36
C GLU A 254 -13.23 24.21 5.72
N GLN A 255 -12.88 24.41 4.45
CA GLN A 255 -13.14 25.64 3.73
C GLN A 255 -14.64 25.91 3.62
N PHE A 256 -15.43 24.91 3.22
CA PHE A 256 -16.89 25.01 3.15
C PHE A 256 -17.50 25.42 4.50
N SER A 257 -17.06 24.76 5.58
CA SER A 257 -17.56 25.04 6.93
C SER A 257 -17.20 26.47 7.38
N ASN A 258 -15.98 26.93 7.10
CA ASN A 258 -15.52 28.26 7.45
C ASN A 258 -16.30 29.34 6.67
N ASP A 259 -16.48 29.16 5.36
CA ASP A 259 -17.20 30.11 4.51
C ASP A 259 -18.67 30.26 4.94
N VAL A 260 -19.36 29.15 5.23
CA VAL A 260 -20.74 29.17 5.72
C VAL A 260 -20.82 29.79 7.10
N ASN A 261 -19.89 29.46 8.01
CA ASN A 261 -19.87 30.02 9.35
C ASN A 261 -19.59 31.51 9.34
N GLU A 262 -18.71 32.02 8.47
CA GLU A 262 -18.41 33.44 8.31
C GLU A 262 -19.68 34.21 7.90
N ILE A 263 -20.38 33.74 6.86
CA ILE A 263 -21.64 34.35 6.40
C ILE A 263 -22.71 34.30 7.50
N GLN A 264 -22.84 33.17 8.17
CA GLN A 264 -23.85 32.97 9.22
C GLN A 264 -23.62 33.85 10.44
N THR A 265 -22.36 34.03 10.87
CA THR A 265 -22.03 34.87 12.04
C THR A 265 -22.08 36.35 11.75
N ALA A 266 -21.85 36.76 10.49
CA ALA A 266 -22.05 38.15 10.04
C ALA A 266 -23.53 38.54 9.92
N GLY A 267 -24.42 37.53 9.80
CA GLY A 267 -25.89 37.76 9.73
C GLY A 267 -26.50 38.13 11.07
N ILE A 268 -27.75 38.58 11.02
CA ILE A 268 -28.57 38.93 12.20
C ILE A 268 -29.81 38.02 12.19
N ASP A 269 -30.15 37.44 13.35
CA ASP A 269 -31.37 36.64 13.51
C ASP A 269 -32.64 37.49 13.57
N LEU A 270 -33.80 36.87 13.55
CA LEU A 270 -35.10 37.58 13.62
C LEU A 270 -35.31 38.36 14.94
N ASN A 271 -34.47 38.17 15.95
CA ASN A 271 -34.47 38.89 17.23
C ASN A 271 -33.39 39.98 17.28
N GLY A 272 -32.69 40.25 16.18
CA GLY A 272 -31.64 41.26 16.11
C GLY A 272 -30.31 40.82 16.72
N LYS A 273 -30.08 39.52 16.97
CA LYS A 273 -28.83 38.99 17.49
C LYS A 273 -27.98 38.45 16.37
N SER A 274 -26.66 38.57 16.51
CA SER A 274 -25.71 37.94 15.58
C SER A 274 -25.94 36.46 15.47
N GLY A 275 -25.79 35.93 14.26
CA GLY A 275 -25.86 34.52 13.95
C GLY A 275 -24.77 33.71 14.71
N LYS A 276 -24.96 32.40 14.81
CA LYS A 276 -24.00 31.49 15.39
C LYS A 276 -23.43 30.57 14.30
N ALA A 277 -22.21 30.10 14.50
CA ALA A 277 -21.62 29.14 13.60
C ALA A 277 -22.53 27.90 13.45
N MET A 278 -22.71 27.45 12.20
CA MET A 278 -23.56 26.33 11.83
C MET A 278 -22.82 25.01 11.90
N PHE A 279 -21.54 25.01 11.53
CA PHE A 279 -20.68 23.83 11.52
C PHE A 279 -19.58 23.98 12.58
N SER A 280 -19.23 22.85 13.20
CA SER A 280 -18.06 22.73 14.07
C SER A 280 -16.97 22.02 13.29
N VAL A 281 -15.84 22.67 13.08
CA VAL A 281 -14.67 22.09 12.41
C VAL A 281 -13.74 21.56 13.49
N ASN A 282 -13.67 20.23 13.62
CA ASN A 282 -12.70 19.57 14.50
C ASN A 282 -11.38 19.37 13.72
N SER A 283 -10.69 20.47 13.43
CA SER A 283 -9.42 20.45 12.67
C SER A 283 -8.23 19.81 13.41
N MET A 284 -8.41 19.43 14.67
CA MET A 284 -7.30 19.00 15.55
C MET A 284 -7.60 17.77 16.38
N LEU A 285 -8.08 16.69 15.79
CA LEU A 285 -8.06 15.42 16.51
C LEU A 285 -6.67 14.77 16.33
N PRO A 286 -5.94 14.50 17.43
CA PRO A 286 -4.70 13.76 17.34
C PRO A 286 -4.99 12.35 16.82
N GLN A 287 -4.33 11.96 15.73
CA GLN A 287 -4.43 10.62 15.17
C GLN A 287 -3.27 9.77 15.69
N ALA A 288 -3.59 8.61 16.26
CA ALA A 288 -2.57 7.66 16.64
C ALA A 288 -1.94 7.05 15.38
N ASN A 289 -0.59 7.01 15.32
CA ASN A 289 0.09 6.26 14.27
C ASN A 289 -0.28 4.77 14.39
N PHE A 290 -0.49 4.10 13.25
CA PHE A 290 -0.85 2.68 13.18
C PHE A 290 0.14 1.77 13.95
N SER A 291 1.42 2.12 13.98
CA SER A 291 2.44 1.40 14.74
C SER A 291 2.43 1.72 16.24
N ASN A 292 1.59 2.64 16.69
CA ASN A 292 1.49 2.99 18.10
C ASN A 292 0.74 1.89 18.87
N LYS A 293 1.46 1.18 19.72
CA LYS A 293 0.91 0.14 20.62
C LYS A 293 0.50 0.71 21.99
N SER A 294 0.59 2.02 22.17
CA SER A 294 0.26 2.70 23.41
C SER A 294 -1.23 3.05 23.45
N GLU A 295 -1.87 2.87 24.60
CA GLU A 295 -3.25 3.32 24.88
C GLU A 295 -3.34 4.81 25.24
N LEU A 296 -2.24 5.57 25.12
CA LEU A 296 -2.20 6.99 25.45
C LEU A 296 -3.08 7.78 24.50
N LYS A 297 -3.99 8.56 25.06
CA LYS A 297 -4.84 9.50 24.35
C LYS A 297 -4.31 10.91 24.59
N PHE A 298 -4.13 11.67 23.52
CA PHE A 298 -3.80 13.08 23.59
C PHE A 298 -5.09 13.89 23.42
N ASN A 299 -5.28 14.88 24.32
CA ASN A 299 -6.32 15.89 24.15
C ASN A 299 -5.63 17.21 23.84
N ILE A 300 -6.11 17.91 22.83
CA ILE A 300 -5.68 19.29 22.57
C ILE A 300 -6.50 20.18 23.50
N ILE A 301 -5.82 20.81 24.45
CA ILE A 301 -6.40 21.81 25.34
C ILE A 301 -6.28 23.14 24.63
N GLU A 302 -7.39 23.84 24.43
CA GLU A 302 -7.63 25.07 23.69
C GLU A 302 -6.40 25.95 23.43
N GLY A 303 -6.15 26.22 22.13
CA GLY A 303 -5.29 27.28 21.65
C GLY A 303 -6.10 28.31 20.85
N ASP A 304 -5.52 29.44 20.57
CA ASP A 304 -6.11 30.45 19.68
C ASP A 304 -6.20 29.86 18.25
N PRO A 305 -7.40 29.61 17.69
CA PRO A 305 -7.56 29.02 16.38
C PRO A 305 -6.87 29.80 15.25
N SER A 306 -6.68 31.13 15.43
CA SER A 306 -6.02 32.00 14.44
C SER A 306 -4.50 31.78 14.38
N LYS A 307 -3.91 31.08 15.35
CA LYS A 307 -2.47 30.77 15.42
C LYS A 307 -2.13 29.33 15.04
N ILE A 308 -3.12 28.58 14.57
CA ILE A 308 -2.91 27.21 14.17
C ILE A 308 -2.13 27.19 12.85
N ILE A 309 -0.89 26.76 12.93
CA ILE A 309 -0.09 26.47 11.75
C ILE A 309 -0.72 25.25 11.09
N GLN A 310 -1.10 25.35 9.82
CA GLN A 310 -1.70 24.24 9.00
C GLN A 310 -0.69 23.12 8.73
N GLU A 311 0.28 22.93 9.59
CA GLU A 311 1.32 21.91 9.45
C GLU A 311 1.05 20.74 10.39
N LYS A 312 1.20 19.55 9.85
CA LYS A 312 1.10 18.31 10.62
C LYS A 312 2.20 18.28 11.68
N ILE A 313 1.82 18.14 12.92
CA ILE A 313 2.73 18.04 14.06
C ILE A 313 2.84 16.56 14.43
N LEU A 314 4.07 16.04 14.45
CA LEU A 314 4.37 14.69 14.91
C LEU A 314 4.80 14.74 16.37
N VAL A 315 4.08 14.02 17.22
CA VAL A 315 4.43 13.87 18.64
C VAL A 315 4.97 12.45 18.84
N ASN A 316 6.25 12.35 19.17
CA ASN A 316 6.92 11.07 19.35
C ASN A 316 7.59 10.97 20.72
N TYR A 317 7.55 9.79 21.35
CA TYR A 317 8.25 9.56 22.59
C TYR A 317 9.63 8.95 22.34
N SER A 318 10.67 9.70 22.64
CA SER A 318 12.06 9.21 22.53
C SER A 318 12.46 8.41 23.78
N LYS A 319 12.58 7.11 23.63
CA LYS A 319 13.09 6.24 24.71
C LYS A 319 14.55 6.54 25.09
N ILE A 320 15.32 7.11 24.16
CA ILE A 320 16.73 7.44 24.37
C ILE A 320 16.85 8.64 25.31
N ASN A 321 16.02 9.65 25.07
CA ASN A 321 16.05 10.91 25.82
C ASN A 321 15.02 10.94 26.96
N ASN A 322 14.20 9.89 27.09
CA ASN A 322 13.08 9.76 28.04
C ASN A 322 12.18 11.00 28.03
N ASN A 323 11.90 11.53 26.82
CA ASN A 323 11.19 12.79 26.61
C ASN A 323 10.27 12.71 25.39
N TRP A 324 9.20 13.55 25.38
CA TRP A 324 8.34 13.77 24.24
C TRP A 324 9.02 14.76 23.28
N GLU A 325 9.14 14.36 22.02
CA GLU A 325 9.66 15.19 20.93
C GLU A 325 8.48 15.61 20.06
N ILE A 326 8.38 16.91 19.84
CA ILE A 326 7.41 17.50 18.93
C ILE A 326 8.18 17.96 17.70
N ARG A 327 7.79 17.48 16.53
CA ARG A 327 8.41 17.82 15.26
C ARG A 327 7.35 18.31 14.29
N ASP A 328 7.70 19.26 13.45
CA ASP A 328 6.87 19.63 12.30
C ASP A 328 7.06 18.63 11.15
N SER A 329 6.28 18.78 10.10
CA SER A 329 6.35 17.89 8.93
C SER A 329 7.64 18.00 8.11
N LYS A 330 8.53 18.93 8.50
CA LYS A 330 9.82 19.17 7.82
C LYS A 330 11.03 18.62 8.61
N GLY A 331 10.81 18.09 9.82
CA GLY A 331 11.79 17.36 10.64
C GLY A 331 12.36 18.17 11.79
#